data_0aee0ef757666faa0862548f823dbfb1
#
_entry.id   0aee0ef757666faa0862548f823dbfb1
#
_cell.length_a   1.000
_cell.length_b   1.000
_cell.length_c   1.000
_cell.angle_alpha   90.00
_cell.angle_beta   90.00
_cell.angle_gamma   90.00
#
_symmetry.space_group_name_H-M   'P 1'
#
loop_
_entity.id
_entity.type
_entity.pdbx_description
1 polymer ?
#
loop_
_entity_poly.entity_id
_entity_poly.type
_entity_poly.pdbx_seq_one_letter_code
_entity_poly.pdbx_strand_id
1 'polypeptide(L)'
;MKRIFVAWLGLFAGASATAADLPRYQPVAPMYNPIYNWTGFYVGINGGGAWGNSQWDGLNKFDVSGGMIGGTIGYNWQVGQIVVGAEGDIDWSGVKGNTGVLCGASCETRNKWLATIRGRLGYAFDRFLPYITAGLAAGDINATRPGFPGGSSSNAGWTVGAGLEFGIASNVSVKAEYLYVDLGDFNCGFNCGLVANGNVSYDANVFRGGLNIRF
;
A
#
# COMPACT_ATOMS: atom_id res chain seq x y z
N MET A 1 44.12 -50.58 -95.16
CA MET A 1 43.09 -49.71 -94.51
C MET A 1 43.16 -49.89 -92.98
N LYS A 2 43.94 -49.06 -92.31
CA LYS A 2 44.08 -49.07 -90.82
C LYS A 2 43.58 -47.74 -90.30
N ARG A 3 42.48 -47.77 -89.50
CA ARG A 3 41.91 -46.61 -88.86
C ARG A 3 42.60 -46.48 -87.53
N ILE A 4 43.24 -45.34 -87.29
CA ILE A 4 43.84 -44.97 -85.99
C ILE A 4 42.78 -44.21 -85.16
N PHE A 5 42.41 -44.79 -84.04
CA PHE A 5 41.57 -44.11 -83.06
C PHE A 5 42.47 -43.31 -82.08
N VAL A 6 42.35 -42.00 -82.08
CA VAL A 6 43.01 -41.14 -81.11
C VAL A 6 42.05 -40.95 -79.96
N ALA A 7 42.45 -41.46 -78.77
CA ALA A 7 41.69 -41.25 -77.51
C ALA A 7 42.07 -39.92 -76.92
N TRP A 8 41.07 -39.04 -76.68
CA TRP A 8 41.26 -37.82 -75.96
C TRP A 8 41.01 -38.11 -74.44
N LEU A 9 42.06 -37.95 -73.59
CA LEU A 9 41.95 -37.95 -72.17
C LEU A 9 41.61 -36.53 -71.72
N GLY A 10 40.35 -36.33 -71.32
CA GLY A 10 39.90 -35.07 -70.69
C GLY A 10 40.32 -35.04 -69.22
N LEU A 11 41.19 -34.09 -68.86
CA LEU A 11 41.49 -33.76 -67.49
C LEU A 11 40.29 -33.03 -66.88
N PHE A 12 39.60 -33.68 -65.95
CA PHE A 12 38.64 -33.00 -65.06
C PHE A 12 39.41 -32.37 -63.90
N ALA A 13 39.61 -31.06 -63.97
CA ALA A 13 40.04 -30.27 -62.74
C ALA A 13 38.87 -30.18 -61.80
N GLY A 14 38.90 -30.89 -60.68
CA GLY A 14 37.92 -30.81 -59.64
C GLY A 14 38.08 -29.46 -58.90
N ALA A 15 37.14 -28.54 -59.07
CA ALA A 15 37.01 -27.36 -58.26
C ALA A 15 36.44 -27.78 -56.91
N SER A 16 37.27 -27.76 -55.85
CA SER A 16 36.81 -27.87 -54.46
C SER A 16 36.02 -26.61 -54.11
N ALA A 17 34.70 -26.75 -54.08
CA ALA A 17 33.85 -25.70 -53.48
C ALA A 17 34.11 -25.61 -51.98
N THR A 18 34.82 -24.57 -51.55
CA THR A 18 34.87 -24.20 -50.14
C THR A 18 33.47 -23.69 -49.77
N ALA A 19 32.75 -24.50 -49.02
CA ALA A 19 31.50 -24.05 -48.39
C ALA A 19 31.87 -22.88 -47.46
N ALA A 20 31.48 -21.66 -47.83
CA ALA A 20 31.59 -20.51 -46.95
C ALA A 20 30.71 -20.79 -45.73
N ASP A 21 31.32 -20.90 -44.56
CA ASP A 21 30.62 -20.97 -43.28
C ASP A 21 29.77 -19.70 -43.18
N LEU A 22 28.47 -19.82 -43.43
CA LEU A 22 27.51 -18.77 -43.10
C LEU A 22 27.60 -18.56 -41.59
N PRO A 23 27.74 -17.32 -41.12
CA PRO A 23 27.72 -17.05 -39.69
C PRO A 23 26.44 -17.65 -39.11
N ARG A 24 26.59 -18.63 -38.21
CA ARG A 24 25.45 -19.18 -37.48
C ARG A 24 24.76 -18.05 -36.79
N TYR A 25 23.55 -17.71 -37.22
CA TYR A 25 22.65 -16.83 -36.47
C TYR A 25 22.39 -17.51 -35.12
N GLN A 26 23.13 -17.10 -34.10
CA GLN A 26 22.79 -17.49 -32.74
C GLN A 26 21.53 -16.71 -32.37
N PRO A 27 20.40 -17.37 -32.13
CA PRO A 27 19.24 -16.67 -31.57
C PRO A 27 19.71 -15.97 -30.29
N VAL A 28 19.62 -14.64 -30.29
CA VAL A 28 19.86 -13.86 -29.07
C VAL A 28 18.89 -14.44 -28.06
N ALA A 29 19.42 -15.08 -27.00
CA ALA A 29 18.58 -15.55 -25.90
C ALA A 29 17.73 -14.37 -25.44
N PRO A 30 16.40 -14.52 -25.34
CA PRO A 30 15.54 -13.43 -24.89
C PRO A 30 16.15 -12.94 -23.58
N MET A 31 16.50 -11.65 -23.51
CA MET A 31 16.89 -11.03 -22.26
C MET A 31 15.69 -11.16 -21.33
N TYR A 32 15.75 -12.14 -20.45
CA TYR A 32 14.78 -12.31 -19.37
C TYR A 32 15.03 -11.14 -18.41
N ASN A 33 14.34 -10.03 -18.64
CA ASN A 33 14.22 -9.00 -17.62
C ASN A 33 13.45 -9.65 -16.47
N PRO A 34 14.06 -9.88 -15.31
CA PRO A 34 13.34 -10.46 -14.20
C PRO A 34 12.19 -9.51 -13.86
N ILE A 35 10.96 -9.97 -14.10
CA ILE A 35 9.74 -9.26 -13.68
C ILE A 35 9.88 -9.05 -12.17
N TYR A 36 9.67 -7.82 -11.72
CA TYR A 36 9.74 -7.51 -10.29
C TYR A 36 8.74 -8.40 -9.53
N ASN A 37 9.25 -9.20 -8.59
CA ASN A 37 8.42 -10.13 -7.83
C ASN A 37 7.94 -9.46 -6.55
N TRP A 38 6.64 -9.33 -6.38
CA TRP A 38 6.00 -8.75 -5.20
C TRP A 38 5.76 -9.76 -4.08
N THR A 39 5.97 -11.06 -4.32
CA THR A 39 5.76 -12.12 -3.31
C THR A 39 6.81 -12.05 -2.20
N GLY A 40 6.36 -12.15 -0.97
CA GLY A 40 7.21 -12.25 0.21
C GLY A 40 6.66 -11.47 1.41
N PHE A 41 7.27 -11.72 2.55
CA PHE A 41 7.08 -10.91 3.74
C PHE A 41 7.77 -9.56 3.58
N TYR A 42 7.18 -8.53 4.14
CA TYR A 42 7.79 -7.21 4.19
C TYR A 42 7.53 -6.53 5.54
N VAL A 43 8.44 -5.68 5.90
CA VAL A 43 8.29 -4.72 7.00
C VAL A 43 8.56 -3.32 6.48
N GLY A 44 7.93 -2.34 7.05
CA GLY A 44 8.07 -0.96 6.60
C GLY A 44 7.85 0.05 7.71
N ILE A 45 8.21 1.27 7.36
CA ILE A 45 7.87 2.46 8.14
C ILE A 45 6.96 3.34 7.29
N ASN A 46 6.05 4.01 7.93
CA ASN A 46 5.14 4.94 7.26
C ASN A 46 5.00 6.24 8.06
N GLY A 47 4.56 7.30 7.39
CA GLY A 47 4.27 8.56 8.03
C GLY A 47 3.44 9.45 7.13
N GLY A 48 2.63 10.32 7.72
CA GLY A 48 1.72 11.16 6.97
C GLY A 48 0.86 12.05 7.83
N GLY A 49 -0.29 12.41 7.31
CA GLY A 49 -1.29 13.23 8.01
C GLY A 49 -2.68 12.61 7.94
N ALA A 50 -3.46 12.92 8.94
CA ALA A 50 -4.87 12.59 8.96
C ALA A 50 -5.70 13.86 9.21
N TRP A 51 -6.88 13.88 8.59
CA TRP A 51 -7.90 14.91 8.81
C TRP A 51 -9.27 14.24 8.77
N GLY A 52 -10.19 14.74 9.55
CA GLY A 52 -11.51 14.16 9.66
C GLY A 52 -12.44 14.97 10.51
N ASN A 53 -13.49 14.35 10.95
CA ASN A 53 -14.52 14.99 11.74
C ASN A 53 -14.76 14.23 13.04
N SER A 54 -15.01 14.98 14.09
CA SER A 54 -15.58 14.45 15.33
C SER A 54 -16.96 15.07 15.51
N GLN A 55 -17.96 14.22 15.74
CA GLN A 55 -19.32 14.63 15.98
C GLN A 55 -19.75 14.16 17.38
N TRP A 56 -20.26 15.09 18.17
CA TRP A 56 -20.82 14.82 19.48
C TRP A 56 -22.34 14.99 19.43
N ASP A 57 -23.09 14.06 19.99
CA ASP A 57 -24.53 14.12 20.00
C ASP A 57 -25.05 15.45 20.61
N GLY A 58 -25.94 16.10 19.86
CA GLY A 58 -26.49 17.41 20.23
C GLY A 58 -25.58 18.60 19.92
N LEU A 59 -24.39 18.36 19.31
CA LEU A 59 -23.45 19.40 18.91
C LEU A 59 -23.11 19.27 17.42
N ASN A 60 -22.61 20.37 16.82
CA ASN A 60 -22.16 20.34 15.42
C ASN A 60 -20.81 19.62 15.29
N LYS A 61 -20.52 19.13 14.09
CA LYS A 61 -19.23 18.55 13.72
C LYS A 61 -18.12 19.58 13.83
N PHE A 62 -16.94 19.13 14.22
CA PHE A 62 -15.73 19.94 14.17
C PHE A 62 -14.56 19.14 13.62
N ASP A 63 -13.64 19.85 12.97
CA ASP A 63 -12.51 19.24 12.30
C ASP A 63 -11.44 18.77 13.28
N VAL A 64 -10.85 17.63 12.98
CA VAL A 64 -9.67 17.08 13.65
C VAL A 64 -8.57 16.90 12.61
N SER A 65 -7.33 17.17 12.97
CA SER A 65 -6.19 16.95 12.07
C SER A 65 -4.90 16.74 12.86
N GLY A 66 -3.93 16.09 12.24
CA GLY A 66 -2.62 15.87 12.82
C GLY A 66 -1.73 14.97 12.01
N GLY A 67 -0.47 14.90 12.43
CA GLY A 67 0.51 13.97 11.85
C GLY A 67 0.44 12.59 12.49
N MET A 68 0.93 11.58 11.76
CA MET A 68 1.11 10.22 12.24
C MET A 68 2.39 9.62 11.72
N ILE A 69 2.95 8.67 12.45
CA ILE A 69 4.12 7.88 12.10
C ILE A 69 3.97 6.48 12.67
N GLY A 70 4.35 5.48 11.90
CA GLY A 70 4.15 4.11 12.33
C GLY A 70 4.99 3.07 11.60
N GLY A 71 4.67 1.83 11.89
CA GLY A 71 5.28 0.66 11.29
C GLY A 71 4.24 -0.24 10.63
N THR A 72 4.68 -0.92 9.59
CA THR A 72 3.87 -1.83 8.77
C THR A 72 4.54 -3.20 8.71
N ILE A 73 3.77 -4.26 8.75
CA ILE A 73 4.18 -5.62 8.44
C ILE A 73 3.15 -6.25 7.52
N GLY A 74 3.59 -7.03 6.54
CA GLY A 74 2.66 -7.70 5.64
C GLY A 74 3.28 -8.83 4.86
N TYR A 75 2.42 -9.50 4.11
CA TYR A 75 2.78 -10.54 3.17
C TYR A 75 2.01 -10.36 1.87
N ASN A 76 2.70 -10.42 0.76
CA ASN A 76 2.12 -10.42 -0.58
C ASN A 76 2.33 -11.77 -1.26
N TRP A 77 1.35 -12.19 -2.02
CA TRP A 77 1.41 -13.34 -2.91
C TRP A 77 1.01 -12.89 -4.32
N GLN A 78 1.95 -13.04 -5.26
CA GLN A 78 1.75 -12.66 -6.67
C GLN A 78 1.47 -13.89 -7.53
N VAL A 79 0.40 -13.81 -8.31
CA VAL A 79 0.04 -14.80 -9.33
C VAL A 79 -0.11 -14.07 -10.67
N GLY A 80 0.88 -14.24 -11.54
CA GLY A 80 0.94 -13.45 -12.77
C GLY A 80 1.09 -11.94 -12.47
N GLN A 81 0.11 -11.17 -12.87
CA GLN A 81 0.07 -9.72 -12.61
C GLN A 81 -0.79 -9.35 -11.39
N ILE A 82 -1.49 -10.31 -10.80
CA ILE A 82 -2.33 -10.06 -9.64
C ILE A 82 -1.52 -10.27 -8.37
N VAL A 83 -1.62 -9.33 -7.45
CA VAL A 83 -1.00 -9.38 -6.12
C VAL A 83 -2.09 -9.33 -5.08
N VAL A 84 -2.15 -10.36 -4.24
CA VAL A 84 -3.05 -10.44 -3.09
C VAL A 84 -2.20 -10.45 -1.84
N GLY A 85 -2.59 -9.72 -0.81
CA GLY A 85 -1.81 -9.65 0.42
C GLY A 85 -2.63 -9.33 1.64
N ALA A 86 -1.96 -9.45 2.78
CA ALA A 86 -2.45 -8.99 4.07
C ALA A 86 -1.41 -8.04 4.67
N GLU A 87 -1.88 -6.96 5.28
CA GLU A 87 -1.05 -5.93 5.89
C GLU A 87 -1.61 -5.57 7.26
N GLY A 88 -0.73 -5.45 8.24
CA GLY A 88 -1.03 -4.90 9.55
C GLY A 88 -0.14 -3.70 9.81
N ASP A 89 -0.67 -2.65 10.38
CA ASP A 89 0.09 -1.47 10.77
C ASP A 89 -0.35 -0.91 12.12
N ILE A 90 0.57 -0.23 12.76
CA ILE A 90 0.34 0.52 13.97
C ILE A 90 1.02 1.88 13.85
N ASP A 91 0.24 2.94 14.04
CA ASP A 91 0.65 4.32 13.90
C ASP A 91 0.46 5.07 15.20
N TRP A 92 1.47 5.79 15.65
CA TRP A 92 1.33 6.82 16.66
C TRP A 92 0.74 8.07 16.01
N SER A 93 -0.33 8.57 16.61
CA SER A 93 -1.13 9.65 16.06
C SER A 93 -1.08 10.88 16.96
N GLY A 94 -0.89 12.03 16.35
CA GLY A 94 -1.02 13.34 16.97
C GLY A 94 -2.30 14.07 16.54
N VAL A 95 -3.29 13.32 16.01
CA VAL A 95 -4.56 13.90 15.55
C VAL A 95 -5.35 14.44 16.72
N LYS A 96 -5.72 15.71 16.64
CA LYS A 96 -6.53 16.42 17.64
C LYS A 96 -7.39 17.48 16.99
N GLY A 97 -8.50 17.77 17.62
CA GLY A 97 -9.36 18.90 17.29
C GLY A 97 -10.01 19.45 18.52
N ASN A 98 -10.27 20.74 18.53
CA ASN A 98 -10.97 21.41 19.60
C ASN A 98 -12.04 22.35 19.04
N THR A 99 -13.07 22.57 19.83
CA THR A 99 -14.07 23.59 19.54
C THR A 99 -14.41 24.37 20.80
N GLY A 100 -14.26 25.70 20.75
CA GLY A 100 -14.57 26.60 21.86
C GLY A 100 -16.00 27.10 21.85
N VAL A 101 -16.70 27.03 20.72
CA VAL A 101 -17.98 27.72 20.51
C VAL A 101 -19.18 26.84 20.87
N LEU A 102 -19.07 25.52 20.76
CA LEU A 102 -20.20 24.61 20.80
C LEU A 102 -20.44 23.99 22.20
N CYS A 103 -19.43 23.98 23.06
CA CYS A 103 -19.50 23.33 24.37
C CYS A 103 -19.62 24.30 25.56
N GLY A 104 -19.71 25.61 25.32
CA GLY A 104 -19.62 26.62 26.42
C GLY A 104 -18.26 26.63 27.13
N ALA A 105 -17.38 25.69 26.82
CA ALA A 105 -15.99 25.51 27.20
C ALA A 105 -15.32 24.67 26.07
N SER A 106 -14.00 24.69 25.92
CA SER A 106 -13.34 23.94 24.81
C SER A 106 -13.51 22.41 24.98
N CYS A 107 -14.22 21.78 24.04
CA CYS A 107 -14.23 20.33 23.89
C CYS A 107 -13.05 19.92 23.01
N GLU A 108 -12.30 18.91 23.43
CA GLU A 108 -11.16 18.35 22.68
C GLU A 108 -11.39 16.87 22.42
N THR A 109 -11.18 16.47 21.17
CA THR A 109 -11.05 15.06 20.78
C THR A 109 -9.62 14.80 20.33
N ARG A 110 -9.03 13.72 20.82
CA ARG A 110 -7.66 13.31 20.50
C ARG A 110 -7.61 11.82 20.22
N ASN A 111 -6.91 11.46 19.15
CA ASN A 111 -6.50 10.09 18.86
C ASN A 111 -4.99 9.96 19.08
N LYS A 112 -4.52 8.96 19.83
CA LYS A 112 -3.12 8.77 20.18
C LYS A 112 -2.47 7.67 19.34
N TRP A 113 -3.24 6.65 18.96
CA TRP A 113 -2.77 5.55 18.14
C TRP A 113 -3.89 5.02 17.24
N LEU A 114 -3.48 4.50 16.10
CA LEU A 114 -4.34 3.83 15.14
C LEU A 114 -3.64 2.53 14.74
N ALA A 115 -4.34 1.40 14.79
CA ALA A 115 -3.88 0.13 14.27
C ALA A 115 -4.87 -0.38 13.24
N THR A 116 -4.36 -1.02 12.17
CA THR A 116 -5.22 -1.64 11.15
C THR A 116 -4.75 -3.03 10.79
N ILE A 117 -5.69 -3.89 10.38
CA ILE A 117 -5.43 -5.18 9.74
C ILE A 117 -6.27 -5.22 8.48
N ARG A 118 -5.60 -5.33 7.32
CA ARG A 118 -6.24 -5.13 6.01
C ARG A 118 -5.82 -6.21 5.02
N GLY A 119 -6.78 -6.61 4.18
CA GLY A 119 -6.49 -7.28 2.93
C GLY A 119 -6.13 -6.26 1.85
N ARG A 120 -5.24 -6.62 0.93
CA ARG A 120 -4.90 -5.80 -0.24
C ARG A 120 -5.00 -6.60 -1.52
N LEU A 121 -5.45 -5.94 -2.58
CA LEU A 121 -5.53 -6.48 -3.93
C LEU A 121 -4.92 -5.46 -4.89
N GLY A 122 -3.89 -5.87 -5.63
CA GLY A 122 -3.18 -5.02 -6.56
C GLY A 122 -2.94 -5.67 -7.92
N TYR A 123 -2.54 -4.84 -8.87
CA TYR A 123 -2.14 -5.27 -10.20
C TYR A 123 -0.71 -4.79 -10.49
N ALA A 124 0.19 -5.73 -10.71
CA ALA A 124 1.61 -5.46 -10.91
C ALA A 124 1.92 -5.11 -12.38
N PHE A 125 2.38 -3.89 -12.60
CA PHE A 125 3.00 -3.43 -13.83
C PHE A 125 4.53 -3.40 -13.62
N ASP A 126 5.15 -4.57 -13.57
CA ASP A 126 6.56 -4.75 -13.20
C ASP A 126 6.84 -4.13 -11.81
N ARG A 127 7.52 -3.00 -11.73
CA ARG A 127 7.88 -2.31 -10.49
C ARG A 127 6.79 -1.39 -9.94
N PHE A 128 5.70 -1.22 -10.64
CA PHE A 128 4.60 -0.35 -10.25
C PHE A 128 3.38 -1.18 -9.85
N LEU A 129 2.87 -0.98 -8.66
CA LEU A 129 1.76 -1.73 -8.07
C LEU A 129 0.68 -0.77 -7.55
N PRO A 130 -0.32 -0.40 -8.35
CA PRO A 130 -1.57 0.13 -7.83
C PRO A 130 -2.33 -0.96 -7.07
N TYR A 131 -2.94 -0.58 -5.94
CA TYR A 131 -3.71 -1.51 -5.12
C TYR A 131 -4.86 -0.83 -4.40
N ILE A 132 -5.84 -1.63 -4.04
CA ILE A 132 -6.91 -1.28 -3.11
C ILE A 132 -6.76 -2.10 -1.83
N THR A 133 -7.28 -1.59 -0.74
CA THR A 133 -7.17 -2.25 0.57
C THR A 133 -8.44 -2.03 1.38
N ALA A 134 -8.81 -3.01 2.18
CA ALA A 134 -9.94 -2.93 3.10
C ALA A 134 -9.71 -3.84 4.30
N GLY A 135 -10.26 -3.46 5.45
CA GLY A 135 -10.12 -4.26 6.66
C GLY A 135 -10.68 -3.60 7.91
N LEU A 136 -10.14 -4.01 9.03
CA LEU A 136 -10.50 -3.52 10.34
C LEU A 136 -9.52 -2.45 10.80
N ALA A 137 -10.03 -1.48 11.54
CA ALA A 137 -9.26 -0.45 12.22
C ALA A 137 -9.60 -0.46 13.71
N ALA A 138 -8.62 -0.15 14.54
CA ALA A 138 -8.79 0.05 15.96
C ALA A 138 -7.96 1.26 16.41
N GLY A 139 -8.50 2.07 17.30
CA GLY A 139 -7.81 3.25 17.80
C GLY A 139 -8.40 3.73 19.12
N ASP A 140 -7.67 4.57 19.83
CA ASP A 140 -8.21 5.22 21.01
C ASP A 140 -8.84 6.56 20.65
N ILE A 141 -9.98 6.84 21.26
CA ILE A 141 -10.65 8.12 21.17
C ILE A 141 -10.73 8.69 22.60
N ASN A 142 -10.07 9.82 22.80
CA ASN A 142 -10.13 10.55 24.08
C ASN A 142 -10.95 11.83 23.85
N ALA A 143 -12.06 11.94 24.57
CA ALA A 143 -12.93 13.11 24.56
C ALA A 143 -12.85 13.81 25.91
N THR A 144 -12.46 15.07 25.90
CA THR A 144 -12.34 15.87 27.13
C THR A 144 -13.12 17.17 27.05
N ARG A 145 -13.77 17.52 28.17
CA ARG A 145 -14.48 18.80 28.36
C ARG A 145 -14.15 19.36 29.73
N PRO A 146 -13.73 20.63 29.87
CA PRO A 146 -13.48 21.24 31.15
C PRO A 146 -14.70 21.17 32.12
N GLY A 147 -14.47 20.74 33.33
CA GLY A 147 -15.52 20.57 34.33
C GLY A 147 -16.22 19.21 34.34
N PHE A 148 -15.81 18.29 33.46
CA PHE A 148 -16.31 16.92 33.41
C PHE A 148 -15.15 15.92 33.46
N PRO A 149 -15.38 14.67 33.94
CA PRO A 149 -14.32 13.64 34.00
C PRO A 149 -13.67 13.29 32.67
N GLY A 150 -14.37 13.53 31.56
CA GLY A 150 -13.95 13.08 30.22
C GLY A 150 -14.23 11.60 30.00
N GLY A 151 -14.02 11.14 28.78
CA GLY A 151 -14.16 9.74 28.38
C GLY A 151 -13.01 9.31 27.47
N SER A 152 -12.55 8.07 27.64
CA SER A 152 -11.64 7.42 26.71
C SER A 152 -12.17 6.03 26.40
N SER A 153 -12.12 5.65 25.11
CA SER A 153 -12.52 4.35 24.65
C SER A 153 -11.59 3.88 23.54
N SER A 154 -11.25 2.59 23.56
CA SER A 154 -10.64 1.94 22.41
C SER A 154 -11.75 1.38 21.56
N ASN A 155 -11.91 1.92 20.37
CA ASN A 155 -12.96 1.53 19.44
C ASN A 155 -12.38 0.75 18.26
N ALA A 156 -13.17 -0.20 17.76
CA ALA A 156 -12.91 -0.91 16.54
C ALA A 156 -13.92 -0.49 15.47
N GLY A 157 -13.42 -0.35 14.26
CA GLY A 157 -14.20 0.03 13.10
C GLY A 157 -13.66 -0.59 11.84
N TRP A 158 -13.89 0.04 10.74
CA TRP A 158 -13.46 -0.43 9.42
C TRP A 158 -12.63 0.63 8.69
N THR A 159 -11.86 0.16 7.71
CA THR A 159 -11.06 1.02 6.84
C THR A 159 -11.08 0.52 5.42
N VAL A 160 -11.07 1.45 4.48
CA VAL A 160 -10.93 1.17 3.06
C VAL A 160 -9.99 2.20 2.45
N GLY A 161 -9.24 1.81 1.45
CA GLY A 161 -8.31 2.73 0.81
C GLY A 161 -7.75 2.24 -0.49
N ALA A 162 -6.86 3.06 -1.03
CA ALA A 162 -6.11 2.77 -2.25
C ALA A 162 -4.70 3.34 -2.14
N GLY A 163 -3.77 2.71 -2.84
CA GLY A 163 -2.39 3.14 -2.84
C GLY A 163 -1.65 2.77 -4.12
N LEU A 164 -0.47 3.34 -4.20
CA LEU A 164 0.51 3.07 -5.24
C LEU A 164 1.81 2.67 -4.57
N GLU A 165 2.42 1.58 -5.02
CA GLU A 165 3.71 1.13 -4.53
C GLU A 165 4.70 1.00 -5.69
N PHE A 166 5.93 1.45 -5.52
CA PHE A 166 6.96 1.43 -6.55
C PHE A 166 8.24 0.78 -6.02
N GLY A 167 8.71 -0.27 -6.71
CA GLY A 167 9.96 -0.98 -6.40
C GLY A 167 11.18 -0.19 -6.83
N ILE A 168 11.89 0.41 -5.89
CA ILE A 168 13.13 1.17 -6.16
C ILE A 168 14.38 0.29 -6.23
N ALA A 169 14.36 -0.84 -5.52
CA ALA A 169 15.39 -1.87 -5.58
C ALA A 169 14.72 -3.25 -5.59
N SER A 170 15.48 -4.33 -5.73
CA SER A 170 14.94 -5.70 -5.78
C SER A 170 14.07 -6.06 -4.56
N ASN A 171 14.39 -5.50 -3.42
CA ASN A 171 13.74 -5.78 -2.13
C ASN A 171 13.24 -4.52 -1.39
N VAL A 172 13.34 -3.33 -2.00
CA VAL A 172 12.90 -2.07 -1.38
C VAL A 172 11.86 -1.40 -2.26
N SER A 173 10.76 -0.97 -1.65
CA SER A 173 9.71 -0.20 -2.32
C SER A 173 9.30 1.02 -1.51
N VAL A 174 8.79 2.02 -2.24
CA VAL A 174 8.13 3.20 -1.68
C VAL A 174 6.64 3.08 -1.93
N LYS A 175 5.82 3.48 -0.97
CA LYS A 175 4.36 3.52 -1.14
C LYS A 175 3.77 4.88 -0.81
N ALA A 176 2.69 5.22 -1.48
CA ALA A 176 1.78 6.30 -1.13
C ALA A 176 0.37 5.71 -1.01
N GLU A 177 -0.32 6.02 0.05
CA GLU A 177 -1.60 5.39 0.39
C GLU A 177 -2.58 6.42 0.96
N TYR A 178 -3.83 6.29 0.54
CA TYR A 178 -4.96 6.99 1.12
C TYR A 178 -5.89 5.98 1.79
N LEU A 179 -6.29 6.26 3.02
CA LEU A 179 -7.23 5.46 3.78
C LEU A 179 -8.38 6.33 4.28
N TYR A 180 -9.59 5.81 4.17
CA TYR A 180 -10.72 6.25 4.95
C TYR A 180 -10.88 5.30 6.14
N VAL A 181 -11.00 5.86 7.33
CA VAL A 181 -11.12 5.13 8.60
C VAL A 181 -12.36 5.60 9.32
N ASP A 182 -13.20 4.67 9.72
CA ASP A 182 -14.37 4.91 10.53
C ASP A 182 -14.26 4.05 11.80
N LEU A 183 -14.11 4.69 12.94
CA LEU A 183 -13.98 4.02 14.24
C LEU A 183 -15.33 3.88 14.94
N GLY A 184 -16.44 4.22 14.26
CA GLY A 184 -17.78 4.14 14.82
C GLY A 184 -18.01 5.11 15.96
N ASP A 185 -18.95 4.76 16.80
CA ASP A 185 -19.43 5.59 17.91
C ASP A 185 -19.01 5.04 19.25
N PHE A 186 -18.69 5.91 20.20
CA PHE A 186 -18.58 5.51 21.59
C PHE A 186 -19.47 6.36 22.49
N ASN A 187 -20.06 5.72 23.50
CA ASN A 187 -20.91 6.41 24.47
C ASN A 187 -20.03 7.10 25.52
N CYS A 188 -20.07 8.42 25.56
CA CYS A 188 -19.42 9.22 26.58
C CYS A 188 -20.42 9.78 27.61
N GLY A 189 -21.68 9.97 27.25
CA GLY A 189 -22.77 10.38 28.08
C GLY A 189 -22.44 11.55 29.03
N PHE A 190 -22.84 11.42 30.30
CA PHE A 190 -22.62 12.43 31.32
C PHE A 190 -21.14 12.77 31.59
N ASN A 191 -20.20 11.84 31.31
CA ASN A 191 -18.78 12.08 31.54
C ASN A 191 -18.20 13.15 30.58
N CYS A 192 -18.82 13.33 29.41
CA CYS A 192 -18.50 14.40 28.47
C CYS A 192 -19.49 15.58 28.57
N GLY A 193 -20.40 15.56 29.54
CA GLY A 193 -21.43 16.59 29.69
C GLY A 193 -22.51 16.52 28.61
N LEU A 194 -22.70 15.33 28.01
CA LEU A 194 -23.78 15.01 27.07
C LEU A 194 -25.00 14.47 27.88
N VAL A 195 -26.11 14.26 27.16
CA VAL A 195 -27.26 13.55 27.73
C VAL A 195 -26.92 12.08 27.98
N ALA A 196 -27.69 11.39 28.81
CA ALA A 196 -27.53 9.94 28.97
C ALA A 196 -27.56 9.26 27.59
N ASN A 197 -26.58 8.42 27.29
CA ASN A 197 -26.38 7.77 25.98
C ASN A 197 -25.89 8.69 24.82
N GLY A 198 -25.36 9.88 25.13
CA GLY A 198 -24.75 10.74 24.13
C GLY A 198 -23.49 10.07 23.50
N ASN A 199 -23.46 9.93 22.19
CA ASN A 199 -22.39 9.31 21.45
C ASN A 199 -21.41 10.33 20.88
N VAL A 200 -20.17 9.89 20.70
CA VAL A 200 -19.12 10.60 19.96
C VAL A 200 -18.70 9.71 18.79
N SER A 201 -18.90 10.20 17.57
CA SER A 201 -18.48 9.55 16.33
C SER A 201 -17.14 10.10 15.86
N TYR A 202 -16.33 9.24 15.26
CA TYR A 202 -15.03 9.64 14.72
C TYR A 202 -14.78 9.00 13.36
N ASP A 203 -14.58 9.84 12.35
CA ASP A 203 -14.13 9.44 11.01
C ASP A 203 -12.89 10.25 10.62
N ALA A 204 -11.99 9.61 9.88
CA ALA A 204 -10.76 10.24 9.44
C ALA A 204 -10.33 9.79 8.05
N ASN A 205 -9.75 10.73 7.31
CA ASN A 205 -9.04 10.53 6.07
C ASN A 205 -7.55 10.56 6.38
N VAL A 206 -6.81 9.55 5.97
CA VAL A 206 -5.38 9.40 6.21
C VAL A 206 -4.67 9.39 4.87
N PHE A 207 -3.68 10.25 4.70
CA PHE A 207 -2.74 10.18 3.60
C PHE A 207 -1.34 9.97 4.15
N ARG A 208 -0.67 8.91 3.69
CA ARG A 208 0.65 8.54 4.19
C ARG A 208 1.57 8.01 3.10
N GLY A 209 2.86 8.25 3.26
CA GLY A 209 3.92 7.63 2.49
C GLY A 209 4.68 6.61 3.35
N GLY A 210 5.32 5.64 2.71
CA GLY A 210 6.09 4.62 3.44
C GLY A 210 7.21 4.02 2.62
N LEU A 211 8.10 3.36 3.34
CA LEU A 211 9.19 2.56 2.80
C LEU A 211 9.02 1.12 3.30
N ASN A 212 9.07 0.15 2.40
CA ASN A 212 8.99 -1.27 2.72
C ASN A 212 10.27 -1.99 2.31
N ILE A 213 10.72 -2.92 3.15
CA ILE A 213 11.80 -3.86 2.85
C ILE A 213 11.18 -5.26 2.82
N ARG A 214 11.36 -5.96 1.70
CA ARG A 214 10.83 -7.30 1.47
C ARG A 214 11.92 -8.36 1.60
N PHE A 215 11.54 -9.54 2.08
CA PHE A 215 12.40 -10.70 2.32
C PHE A 215 12.01 -11.87 1.44
#